data_95ad6dc3c76ed70b24c0f30dee403fe2
#
_entry.id   95ad6dc3c76ed70b24c0f30dee403fe2
#
_cell.length_a   1.000
_cell.length_b   1.000
_cell.length_c   1.000
_cell.angle_alpha   90.00
_cell.angle_beta   90.00
_cell.angle_gamma   90.00
#
_symmetry.space_group_name_H-M   'P 1'
#
loop_
_entity.id
_entity.type
_entity.pdbx_description
1 polymer ?
#
loop_
_entity_poly.entity_id
_entity_poly.type
_entity_poly.pdbx_seq_one_letter_code
_entity_poly.pdbx_strand_id
1 'polypeptide(L)'
;MFRKKDAEVYYINERSRSASEELASLFSYCIQKDGRIFRELVFLCIGSDRITGDSLGPLIGYQLSPYCSRVFHVYGTLDDPVHALNLPDRISYIHSRHPEALLVAIDASLGSRRHQGSVSYTHLRAHETKA
;
A
#
# COMPACT_ATOMS: atom_id res chain seq x y z
N MET A 1 14.96 -20.42 -3.66
CA MET A 1 15.45 -19.14 -4.16
C MET A 1 14.30 -18.27 -4.65
N PHE A 2 14.33 -17.05 -4.27
CA PHE A 2 13.34 -16.11 -4.77
C PHE A 2 13.48 -15.85 -6.23
N ARG A 3 12.36 -15.72 -6.89
CA ARG A 3 12.33 -15.33 -8.28
C ARG A 3 11.32 -14.22 -8.44
N LYS A 4 11.64 -13.28 -9.32
CA LYS A 4 10.75 -12.16 -9.57
C LYS A 4 9.38 -12.59 -10.06
N LYS A 5 9.29 -13.76 -10.66
CA LYS A 5 8.00 -14.26 -11.12
C LYS A 5 7.02 -14.54 -9.99
N ASP A 6 7.51 -14.56 -8.74
CA ASP A 6 6.63 -14.72 -7.61
C ASP A 6 5.92 -13.41 -7.27
N ALA A 7 6.38 -12.29 -7.83
CA ALA A 7 5.74 -11.00 -7.68
C ALA A 7 4.98 -10.69 -8.95
N GLU A 8 3.75 -10.26 -8.79
CA GLU A 8 2.91 -9.87 -9.92
C GLU A 8 2.69 -8.37 -9.87
N VAL A 9 2.86 -7.71 -11.02
CA VAL A 9 2.68 -6.27 -11.12
C VAL A 9 1.55 -5.97 -12.09
N TYR A 10 0.61 -5.17 -11.65
CA TYR A 10 -0.55 -4.79 -12.43
C TYR A 10 -0.58 -3.27 -12.59
N TYR A 11 -1.05 -2.81 -13.72
CA TYR A 11 -1.15 -1.38 -13.99
C TYR A 11 -2.59 -1.01 -14.29
N ILE A 12 -3.04 0.06 -13.67
CA ILE A 12 -4.40 0.58 -13.87
C ILE A 12 -4.27 2.04 -14.27
N ASN A 13 -4.92 2.41 -15.38
CA ASN A 13 -4.93 3.78 -15.83
C ASN A 13 -5.86 4.60 -14.94
N GLU A 14 -5.33 5.62 -14.28
CA GLU A 14 -6.10 6.45 -13.37
C GLU A 14 -7.23 7.20 -14.05
N ARG A 15 -7.13 7.42 -15.36
CA ARG A 15 -8.13 8.14 -16.12
C ARG A 15 -9.28 7.25 -16.58
N SER A 16 -9.18 5.95 -16.40
CA SER A 16 -10.25 5.04 -16.71
C SER A 16 -11.44 5.31 -15.80
N ARG A 17 -12.64 5.28 -16.35
CA ARG A 17 -13.86 5.45 -15.55
C ARG A 17 -14.03 4.36 -14.52
N SER A 18 -13.48 3.20 -14.79
CA SER A 18 -13.59 2.05 -13.91
C SER A 18 -12.32 1.82 -13.06
N ALA A 19 -11.43 2.80 -12.97
CA ALA A 19 -10.16 2.62 -12.27
C ALA A 19 -10.36 2.17 -10.83
N SER A 20 -11.27 2.80 -10.10
CA SER A 20 -11.53 2.44 -8.70
C SER A 20 -12.04 1.01 -8.58
N GLU A 21 -12.94 0.64 -9.46
CA GLU A 21 -13.52 -0.71 -9.45
C GLU A 21 -12.49 -1.76 -9.84
N GLU A 22 -11.63 -1.43 -10.82
CA GLU A 22 -10.55 -2.32 -11.23
C GLU A 22 -9.58 -2.55 -10.09
N LEU A 23 -9.21 -1.49 -9.37
CA LEU A 23 -8.31 -1.60 -8.24
C LEU A 23 -8.92 -2.44 -7.13
N ALA A 24 -10.18 -2.19 -6.82
CA ALA A 24 -10.87 -2.94 -5.77
C ALA A 24 -10.98 -4.42 -6.13
N SER A 25 -11.30 -4.73 -7.38
CA SER A 25 -11.40 -6.11 -7.83
C SER A 25 -10.05 -6.81 -7.79
N LEU A 26 -9.01 -6.11 -8.23
CA LEU A 26 -7.66 -6.67 -8.22
C LEU A 26 -7.20 -6.94 -6.79
N PHE A 27 -7.48 -6.02 -5.89
CA PHE A 27 -7.13 -6.16 -4.49
C PHE A 27 -7.82 -7.38 -3.88
N SER A 28 -9.12 -7.52 -4.11
CA SER A 28 -9.88 -8.66 -3.62
C SER A 28 -9.34 -9.98 -4.19
N TYR A 29 -9.02 -9.98 -5.47
CA TYR A 29 -8.46 -11.16 -6.12
C TYR A 29 -7.15 -11.58 -5.47
N CYS A 30 -6.25 -10.63 -5.24
CA CYS A 30 -4.95 -10.92 -4.66
C CYS A 30 -5.06 -11.42 -3.22
N ILE A 31 -5.98 -10.86 -2.44
CA ILE A 31 -6.22 -11.32 -1.08
C ILE A 31 -6.69 -12.77 -1.08
N GLN A 32 -7.64 -13.09 -1.94
CA GLN A 32 -8.17 -14.44 -2.02
C GLN A 32 -7.12 -15.44 -2.51
N LYS A 33 -6.33 -15.03 -3.48
CA LYS A 33 -5.31 -15.89 -4.05
C LYS A 33 -4.20 -16.20 -3.05
N ASP A 34 -3.90 -15.26 -2.16
CA ASP A 34 -2.86 -15.44 -1.16
C ASP A 34 -3.19 -16.57 -0.19
N GLY A 35 -4.47 -16.81 0.09
CA GLY A 35 -4.91 -17.90 0.94
C GLY A 35 -4.69 -17.70 2.43
N ARG A 36 -4.06 -16.60 2.85
CA ARG A 36 -3.88 -16.32 4.26
C ARG A 36 -5.16 -15.74 4.85
N ILE A 37 -5.34 -15.95 6.14
CA ILE A 37 -6.48 -15.37 6.86
C ILE A 37 -5.97 -14.15 7.61
N PHE A 38 -6.58 -13.00 7.32
CA PHE A 38 -6.22 -11.74 7.96
C PHE A 38 -7.35 -11.30 8.87
N ARG A 39 -7.00 -10.77 10.02
CA ARG A 39 -7.98 -10.26 10.97
C ARG A 39 -8.09 -8.75 10.91
N GLU A 40 -7.08 -8.09 10.37
CA GLU A 40 -7.05 -6.65 10.28
C GLU A 40 -6.46 -6.24 8.93
N LEU A 41 -6.77 -5.03 8.54
CA LEU A 41 -6.21 -4.41 7.34
C LEU A 41 -5.49 -3.15 7.77
N VAL A 42 -4.23 -3.00 7.37
CA VAL A 42 -3.42 -1.83 7.68
C VAL A 42 -2.95 -1.20 6.38
N PHE A 43 -3.26 0.07 6.20
CA PHE A 43 -2.73 0.86 5.09
C PHE A 43 -1.56 1.68 5.60
N LEU A 44 -0.42 1.52 4.98
CA LEU A 44 0.78 2.29 5.27
C LEU A 44 1.00 3.25 4.12
N CYS A 45 0.73 4.52 4.36
CA CYS A 45 0.79 5.56 3.33
C CYS A 45 2.13 6.28 3.48
N ILE A 46 3.00 6.12 2.49
CA ILE A 46 4.37 6.58 2.56
C ILE A 46 4.52 7.88 1.77
N GLY A 47 5.15 8.86 2.38
CA GLY A 47 5.43 10.10 1.70
C GLY A 47 5.57 11.27 2.64
N SER A 48 5.77 12.46 2.07
CA SER A 48 5.94 13.69 2.82
C SER A 48 5.31 14.84 2.04
N ASP A 49 4.66 15.76 2.75
CA ASP A 49 4.13 16.97 2.14
C ASP A 49 5.22 18.03 1.90
N ARG A 50 6.42 17.78 2.40
CA ARG A 50 7.54 18.71 2.25
C ARG A 50 8.29 18.54 0.95
N ILE A 51 8.08 17.42 0.26
CA ILE A 51 8.79 17.12 -0.98
C ILE A 51 7.76 17.08 -2.11
N THR A 52 7.97 17.91 -3.13
CA THR A 52 7.09 17.94 -4.28
C THR A 52 7.01 16.56 -4.93
N GLY A 53 5.78 16.12 -5.20
CA GLY A 53 5.56 14.82 -5.83
C GLY A 53 5.56 13.65 -4.86
N ASP A 54 5.71 13.90 -3.56
CA ASP A 54 5.77 12.84 -2.55
C ASP A 54 4.61 12.93 -1.55
N SER A 55 3.57 13.67 -1.87
CA SER A 55 2.47 13.91 -0.94
C SER A 55 1.28 12.98 -1.15
N LEU A 56 1.32 12.11 -2.14
CA LEU A 56 0.19 11.23 -2.45
C LEU A 56 -0.17 10.34 -1.26
N GLY A 57 0.82 9.68 -0.67
CA GLY A 57 0.60 8.79 0.46
C GLY A 57 -0.09 9.49 1.62
N PRO A 58 0.49 10.59 2.16
CA PRO A 58 -0.13 11.32 3.27
C PRO A 58 -1.53 11.83 2.97
N LEU A 59 -1.80 12.26 1.73
CA LEU A 59 -3.13 12.71 1.34
C LEU A 59 -4.14 11.58 1.37
N ILE A 60 -3.76 10.42 0.86
CA ILE A 60 -4.62 9.24 0.90
C ILE A 60 -4.86 8.83 2.35
N GLY A 61 -3.81 8.84 3.16
CA GLY A 61 -3.93 8.52 4.58
C GLY A 61 -4.90 9.42 5.29
N TYR A 62 -4.82 10.70 5.00
CA TYR A 62 -5.75 11.69 5.55
C TYR A 62 -7.20 11.36 5.17
N GLN A 63 -7.42 11.07 3.88
CA GLN A 63 -8.77 10.77 3.38
C GLN A 63 -9.32 9.47 3.94
N LEU A 64 -8.47 8.50 4.22
CA LEU A 64 -8.90 7.21 4.73
C LEU A 64 -9.08 7.19 6.25
N SER A 65 -8.49 8.14 6.96
CA SER A 65 -8.54 8.17 8.42
C SER A 65 -9.94 8.08 9.01
N PRO A 66 -10.96 8.74 8.44
CA PRO A 66 -12.31 8.63 9.02
C PRO A 66 -12.89 7.22 9.02
N TYR A 67 -12.34 6.32 8.22
CA TYR A 67 -12.84 4.95 8.11
C TYR A 67 -12.15 3.98 9.06
N CYS A 68 -11.21 4.45 9.87
CA CYS A 68 -10.50 3.57 10.80
C CYS A 68 -11.46 2.95 11.82
N SER A 69 -11.15 1.72 12.19
CA SER A 69 -11.96 0.94 13.11
C SER A 69 -11.04 -0.01 13.87
N ARG A 70 -11.61 -0.98 14.57
CA ARG A 70 -10.79 -1.99 15.23
C ARG A 70 -10.10 -2.92 14.24
N VAL A 71 -10.61 -3.01 13.02
CA VAL A 71 -10.06 -3.93 12.01
C VAL A 71 -9.43 -3.21 10.82
N PHE A 72 -9.50 -1.88 10.78
CA PHE A 72 -8.92 -1.10 9.70
C PHE A 72 -8.11 0.05 10.27
N HIS A 73 -6.84 0.09 9.94
CA HIS A 73 -5.91 1.08 10.48
C HIS A 73 -5.14 1.77 9.35
N VAL A 74 -4.85 3.05 9.55
CA VAL A 74 -4.12 3.85 8.57
C VAL A 74 -2.93 4.49 9.27
N TYR A 75 -1.74 4.34 8.70
CA TYR A 75 -0.52 4.97 9.16
C TYR A 75 0.03 5.85 8.04
N GLY A 76 0.58 6.98 8.39
CA GLY A 76 1.12 7.89 7.39
C GLY A 76 0.11 8.90 6.92
N THR A 77 -0.33 9.77 7.82
CA THR A 77 -1.25 10.86 7.51
C THR A 77 -0.46 12.16 7.38
N LEU A 78 -1.16 13.24 7.02
CA LEU A 78 -0.52 14.56 6.96
C LEU A 78 0.02 14.99 8.32
N ASP A 79 -0.68 14.61 9.39
CA ASP A 79 -0.28 15.00 10.74
C ASP A 79 0.84 14.12 11.29
N ASP A 80 0.95 12.89 10.83
CA ASP A 80 1.95 11.95 11.32
C ASP A 80 2.49 11.15 10.14
N PRO A 81 3.31 11.77 9.29
CA PRO A 81 3.76 11.15 8.05
C PRO A 81 4.78 10.03 8.28
N VAL A 82 4.75 9.07 7.36
CA VAL A 82 5.74 8.01 7.30
C VAL A 82 6.59 8.23 6.06
N HIS A 83 7.88 8.36 6.25
CA HIS A 83 8.82 8.65 5.16
C HIS A 83 10.08 7.79 5.34
N ALA A 84 11.02 7.96 4.43
CA ALA A 84 12.21 7.09 4.39
C ALA A 84 12.94 7.00 5.74
N LEU A 85 12.96 8.10 6.50
CA LEU A 85 13.74 8.12 7.74
C LEU A 85 13.07 7.35 8.88
N ASN A 86 11.75 7.35 8.95
CA ASN A 86 11.06 6.66 10.04
C ASN A 86 10.36 5.37 9.60
N LEU A 87 10.45 5.02 8.31
CA LEU A 87 9.77 3.84 7.78
C LEU A 87 10.15 2.54 8.50
N PRO A 88 11.44 2.24 8.73
CA PRO A 88 11.78 0.99 9.40
C PRO A 88 11.15 0.87 10.79
N ASP A 89 11.17 1.95 11.56
CA ASP A 89 10.57 1.95 12.90
C ASP A 89 9.07 1.78 12.84
N ARG A 90 8.42 2.42 11.87
CA ARG A 90 6.98 2.29 11.71
C ARG A 90 6.56 0.89 11.30
N ILE A 91 7.31 0.28 10.41
CA ILE A 91 7.04 -1.11 10.00
C ILE A 91 7.15 -2.04 11.20
N SER A 92 8.21 -1.89 12.01
CA SER A 92 8.37 -2.70 13.21
C SER A 92 7.22 -2.50 14.18
N TYR A 93 6.80 -1.25 14.37
CA TYR A 93 5.65 -0.95 15.23
C TYR A 93 4.38 -1.62 14.74
N ILE A 94 4.13 -1.52 13.43
CA ILE A 94 2.93 -2.11 12.82
C ILE A 94 2.92 -3.63 12.98
N HIS A 95 4.04 -4.27 12.71
CA HIS A 95 4.13 -5.73 12.86
C HIS A 95 3.92 -6.18 14.29
N SER A 96 4.42 -5.39 15.23
CA SER A 96 4.26 -5.69 16.65
C SER A 96 2.82 -5.51 17.11
N ARG A 97 2.16 -4.46 16.64
CA ARG A 97 0.84 -4.11 17.09
C ARG A 97 -0.26 -4.85 16.34
N HIS A 98 -0.01 -5.18 15.08
CA HIS A 98 -1.00 -5.80 14.21
C HIS A 98 -0.43 -7.07 13.57
N PRO A 99 -0.14 -8.11 14.38
CA PRO A 99 0.56 -9.28 13.87
C PRO A 99 -0.24 -10.10 12.87
N GLU A 100 -1.56 -9.93 12.85
CA GLU A 100 -2.43 -10.69 11.94
C GLU A 100 -3.02 -9.83 10.84
N ALA A 101 -2.39 -8.70 10.57
CA ALA A 101 -2.91 -7.77 9.58
C ALA A 101 -2.34 -8.02 8.20
N LEU A 102 -3.16 -7.73 7.20
CA LEU A 102 -2.66 -7.55 5.84
C LEU A 102 -2.15 -6.11 5.74
N LEU A 103 -0.91 -5.95 5.37
CA LEU A 103 -0.28 -4.65 5.23
C LEU A 103 -0.28 -4.23 3.77
N VAL A 104 -0.87 -3.09 3.49
CA VAL A 104 -0.90 -2.51 2.14
C VAL A 104 -0.13 -1.21 2.17
N ALA A 105 0.93 -1.14 1.39
CA ALA A 105 1.75 0.07 1.31
C ALA A 105 1.33 0.89 0.10
N ILE A 106 1.21 2.19 0.30
CA ILE A 106 0.85 3.14 -0.74
C ILE A 106 1.95 4.18 -0.82
N ASP A 107 2.51 4.34 -2.01
CA ASP A 107 3.65 5.23 -2.21
C ASP A 107 3.61 5.81 -3.61
N ALA A 108 4.00 7.07 -3.75
CA ALA A 108 4.22 7.66 -5.06
C ALA A 108 5.58 7.19 -5.56
N SER A 109 5.66 6.87 -6.82
CA SER A 109 6.91 6.41 -7.37
C SER A 109 7.17 7.03 -8.74
N LEU A 110 8.44 7.10 -9.10
CA LEU A 110 8.83 7.48 -10.44
C LEU A 110 8.67 6.25 -11.33
N GLY A 111 7.92 6.42 -12.40
CA GLY A 111 7.72 5.34 -13.34
C GLY A 111 8.28 5.69 -14.70
N SER A 112 8.26 4.75 -15.60
CA SER A 112 8.61 5.00 -16.98
C SER A 112 7.57 5.94 -17.59
N ARG A 113 7.96 6.65 -18.64
CA ARG A 113 7.03 7.54 -19.33
C ARG A 113 5.77 6.81 -19.77
N ARG A 114 5.90 5.55 -20.11
CA ARG A 114 4.82 4.70 -20.56
C ARG A 114 3.74 4.51 -19.50
N HIS A 115 4.12 4.60 -18.23
CA HIS A 115 3.21 4.35 -17.12
C HIS A 115 2.85 5.60 -16.32
N GLN A 116 3.21 6.77 -16.81
CA GLN A 116 2.81 8.00 -16.13
C GLN A 116 1.29 8.09 -16.08
N GLY A 117 0.78 8.48 -14.95
CA GLY A 117 -0.67 8.54 -14.76
C GLY A 117 -1.32 7.18 -14.53
N SER A 118 -0.52 6.15 -14.28
CA SER A 118 -1.02 4.83 -13.97
C SER A 118 -0.81 4.52 -12.49
N VAL A 119 -1.69 3.69 -11.95
CA VAL A 119 -1.50 3.09 -10.64
C VAL A 119 -0.92 1.71 -10.86
N SER A 120 0.21 1.42 -10.24
CA SER A 120 0.77 0.08 -10.29
C SER A 120 0.44 -0.64 -8.98
N TYR A 121 0.10 -1.89 -9.09
CA TYR A 121 -0.17 -2.73 -7.93
C TYR A 121 0.79 -3.92 -7.98
N THR A 122 1.54 -4.10 -6.91
CA THR A 122 2.49 -5.20 -6.81
C THR A 122 2.09 -6.07 -5.63
N HIS A 123 1.88 -7.35 -5.88
CA HIS A 123 1.52 -8.29 -4.82
C HIS A 123 2.65 -9.29 -4.65
N LEU A 124 3.16 -9.39 -3.42
CA LEU A 124 4.20 -10.33 -3.08
C LEU A 124 3.62 -11.43 -2.21
N ARG A 125 4.08 -12.65 -2.40
CA ARG A 125 3.67 -13.75 -1.56
C ARG A 125 4.30 -13.61 -0.19
N ALA A 126 3.66 -14.21 0.81
CA ALA A 126 4.11 -14.07 2.19
C ALA A 126 5.57 -14.41 2.38
N HIS A 127 6.06 -15.46 1.74
CA HIS A 127 7.45 -15.90 1.93
C HIS A 127 8.46 -14.99 1.22
N GLU A 128 7.99 -14.06 0.41
CA GLU A 128 8.85 -13.11 -0.31
C GLU A 128 9.04 -11.81 0.45
N THR A 129 8.31 -11.60 1.52
CA THR A 129 8.39 -10.35 2.27
C THR A 129 9.54 -10.33 3.27
N LYS A 130 10.21 -11.43 3.42
CA LYS A 130 11.35 -11.48 4.32
C LYS A 130 12.54 -10.79 3.70
N ALA A 131 13.15 -9.96 4.44
CA ALA A 131 14.37 -9.32 3.98
C ALA A 131 15.55 -10.23 4.15
#